data_0871693750c2efe29fe119020a9e2a56
#
_entry.id   0871693750c2efe29fe119020a9e2a56
#
_cell.length_a   1.000
_cell.length_b   1.000
_cell.length_c   1.000
_cell.angle_alpha   90.00
_cell.angle_beta   90.00
_cell.angle_gamma   90.00
#
_symmetry.space_group_name_H-M   'P 1'
#
loop_
_entity.id
_entity.type
_entity.pdbx_description
1 polymer ?
#
loop_
_entity_poly.entity_id
_entity_poly.type
_entity_poly.pdbx_seq_one_letter_code
_entity_poly.pdbx_strand_id
1 'polypeptide(L)'
;DWLKLVGARRDPGSRDGLFGWEKLIFQLGVGLIVGYFAWQLTGESLAAKSLTLPLMRTYEPGMETLVLAPNVIILPAAIFIGIAALLVGGMSNAVNFTDGLDGLAPGLMMIASFAVMVLCYIAGSPDLAGYLLMPYVEGTAELMVVAGASAGACLGFLWFNAYPAQMIMGDTGSLPLGGMLATIGIVVRQEFLVLIIGGVFLIELGSSVLQRRYFKLTKGKRLFKCAPIHHHYHYKGWSESQIVVRFWVVGVILAMLAIVSIKMR
;
A
#
# COMPACT_ATOMS: atom_id res chain seq x y z
N ASP A 1 -11.77 -17.18 -0.14
CA ASP A 1 -12.46 -17.74 -1.31
C ASP A 1 -12.87 -19.20 -1.10
N TRP A 2 -12.01 -20.08 -0.55
CA TRP A 2 -12.39 -21.47 -0.26
C TRP A 2 -13.64 -21.57 0.62
N LEU A 3 -13.74 -20.76 1.68
CA LEU A 3 -14.93 -20.71 2.55
C LEU A 3 -16.18 -20.24 1.81
N LYS A 4 -16.07 -19.34 0.83
CA LYS A 4 -17.18 -18.94 -0.02
C LYS A 4 -17.68 -20.11 -0.87
N LEU A 5 -16.75 -20.86 -1.48
CA LEU A 5 -17.08 -22.00 -2.33
C LEU A 5 -17.70 -23.17 -1.56
N VAL A 6 -17.22 -23.43 -0.34
CA VAL A 6 -17.72 -24.53 0.51
C VAL A 6 -19.01 -24.14 1.22
N GLY A 7 -19.14 -22.88 1.68
CA GLY A 7 -20.32 -22.35 2.34
C GLY A 7 -21.54 -22.35 1.42
N ALA A 8 -21.39 -21.86 0.19
CA ALA A 8 -22.45 -21.82 -0.81
C ALA A 8 -23.02 -23.22 -1.18
N ARG A 9 -22.22 -24.29 -0.98
CA ARG A 9 -22.66 -25.68 -1.21
C ARG A 9 -23.41 -26.30 -0.02
N ARG A 10 -23.27 -25.75 1.18
CA ARG A 10 -23.84 -26.32 2.41
C ARG A 10 -25.20 -25.72 2.80
N ASP A 11 -25.36 -24.41 2.62
CA ASP A 11 -26.61 -23.71 2.95
C ASP A 11 -26.89 -22.57 1.96
N PRO A 12 -27.93 -22.68 1.10
CA PRO A 12 -28.37 -21.57 0.25
C PRO A 12 -28.83 -20.41 1.14
N GLY A 13 -28.06 -19.31 1.18
CA GLY A 13 -28.32 -18.14 2.01
C GLY A 13 -27.37 -17.96 3.19
N SER A 14 -26.42 -18.89 3.43
CA SER A 14 -25.34 -18.66 4.37
C SER A 14 -24.37 -17.58 3.85
N ARG A 15 -23.78 -16.81 4.77
CA ARG A 15 -22.83 -15.76 4.41
C ARG A 15 -21.60 -16.30 3.71
N ASP A 16 -21.27 -15.68 2.58
CA ASP A 16 -20.10 -16.04 1.78
C ASP A 16 -18.80 -15.53 2.42
N GLY A 17 -18.06 -16.41 3.11
CA GLY A 17 -16.71 -16.17 3.60
C GLY A 17 -16.59 -15.52 4.98
N LEU A 18 -15.40 -14.99 5.29
CA LEU A 18 -15.08 -14.36 6.58
C LEU A 18 -15.80 -13.01 6.76
N PHE A 19 -16.16 -12.70 8.01
CA PHE A 19 -16.67 -11.38 8.37
C PHE A 19 -15.56 -10.32 8.18
N GLY A 20 -15.95 -9.08 7.88
CA GLY A 20 -14.99 -8.00 7.70
C GLY A 20 -14.08 -7.74 8.92
N TRP A 21 -14.61 -7.91 10.14
CA TRP A 21 -13.82 -7.78 11.37
C TRP A 21 -12.84 -8.95 11.57
N GLU A 22 -13.19 -10.17 11.15
CA GLU A 22 -12.27 -11.32 11.18
C GLU A 22 -11.08 -11.10 10.25
N LYS A 23 -11.35 -10.66 9.01
CA LYS A 23 -10.30 -10.26 8.06
C LYS A 23 -9.38 -9.22 8.68
N LEU A 24 -9.95 -8.19 9.32
CA LEU A 24 -9.18 -7.11 9.94
C LEU A 24 -8.29 -7.62 11.09
N ILE A 25 -8.79 -8.52 11.94
CA ILE A 25 -7.99 -9.13 13.03
C ILE A 25 -6.79 -9.89 12.45
N PHE A 26 -7.01 -10.73 11.43
CA PHE A 26 -5.90 -11.45 10.79
C PHE A 26 -4.88 -10.50 10.15
N GLN A 27 -5.32 -9.46 9.47
CA GLN A 27 -4.45 -8.45 8.85
C GLN A 27 -3.63 -7.69 9.89
N LEU A 28 -4.27 -7.25 10.99
CA LEU A 28 -3.57 -6.59 12.09
C LEU A 28 -2.59 -7.56 12.78
N GLY A 29 -2.97 -8.83 12.97
CA GLY A 29 -2.08 -9.85 13.51
C GLY A 29 -0.84 -10.06 12.65
N VAL A 30 -0.99 -10.17 11.33
CA VAL A 30 0.14 -10.23 10.39
C VAL A 30 0.97 -8.95 10.47
N GLY A 31 0.34 -7.78 10.54
CA GLY A 31 1.04 -6.51 10.65
C GLY A 31 1.84 -6.36 11.96
N LEU A 32 1.34 -6.91 13.08
CA LEU A 32 2.09 -6.97 14.35
C LEU A 32 3.33 -7.87 14.21
N ILE A 33 3.19 -9.02 13.57
CA ILE A 33 4.31 -9.95 13.31
C ILE A 33 5.35 -9.27 12.42
N VAL A 34 4.93 -8.66 11.32
CA VAL A 34 5.81 -7.90 10.40
C VAL A 34 6.52 -6.78 11.15
N GLY A 35 5.78 -5.98 11.93
CA GLY A 35 6.34 -4.89 12.72
C GLY A 35 7.35 -5.37 13.76
N TYR A 36 7.06 -6.47 14.44
CA TYR A 36 7.99 -7.06 15.40
C TYR A 36 9.29 -7.51 14.75
N PHE A 37 9.22 -8.29 13.67
CA PHE A 37 10.43 -8.74 12.98
C PHE A 37 11.18 -7.60 12.30
N ALA A 38 10.48 -6.65 11.68
CA ALA A 38 11.10 -5.47 11.11
C ALA A 38 11.85 -4.67 12.19
N TRP A 39 11.27 -4.50 13.39
CA TRP A 39 11.95 -3.87 14.51
C TRP A 39 13.20 -4.64 14.96
N GLN A 40 13.12 -5.97 15.08
CA GLN A 40 14.26 -6.80 15.47
C GLN A 40 15.42 -6.70 14.45
N LEU A 41 15.09 -6.66 13.15
CA LEU A 41 16.09 -6.54 12.09
C LEU A 41 16.78 -5.19 12.03
N THR A 42 16.25 -4.14 12.65
CA THR A 42 16.92 -2.83 12.70
C THR A 42 18.21 -2.84 13.55
N GLY A 43 18.39 -3.83 14.41
CA GLY A 43 19.54 -3.94 15.31
C GLY A 43 19.75 -2.66 16.12
N GLU A 44 20.96 -2.10 16.07
CA GLU A 44 21.32 -0.84 16.73
C GLU A 44 21.17 0.39 15.84
N SER A 45 20.79 0.23 14.58
CA SER A 45 20.66 1.34 13.62
C SER A 45 19.52 2.29 14.00
N LEU A 46 19.88 3.48 14.46
CA LEU A 46 18.90 4.53 14.77
C LEU A 46 18.19 5.05 13.51
N ALA A 47 18.87 5.08 12.37
CA ALA A 47 18.26 5.43 11.08
C ALA A 47 17.12 4.46 10.72
N ALA A 48 17.34 3.15 10.92
CA ALA A 48 16.33 2.13 10.67
C ALA A 48 15.17 2.16 11.69
N LYS A 49 15.30 2.86 12.82
CA LYS A 49 14.23 3.09 13.81
C LYS A 49 13.54 4.44 13.65
N SER A 50 13.99 5.26 12.70
CA SER A 50 13.45 6.61 12.52
C SER A 50 12.12 6.61 11.77
N LEU A 51 11.27 7.59 12.10
CA LEU A 51 10.08 7.91 11.30
C LEU A 51 10.49 8.84 10.17
N THR A 52 10.28 8.42 8.94
CA THR A 52 10.64 9.22 7.76
C THR A 52 9.41 9.92 7.20
N LEU A 53 9.32 11.22 7.40
CA LEU A 53 8.28 12.06 6.79
C LEU A 53 8.72 12.54 5.39
N PRO A 54 7.79 12.81 4.47
CA PRO A 54 8.11 13.47 3.20
C PRO A 54 8.87 14.76 3.45
N LEU A 55 9.90 15.03 2.63
CA LEU A 55 10.77 16.22 2.73
C LEU A 55 11.65 16.29 3.98
N MET A 56 11.60 15.32 4.89
CA MET A 56 12.46 15.26 6.07
C MET A 56 13.77 14.54 5.75
N ARG A 57 14.88 15.12 6.18
CA ARG A 57 16.23 14.54 6.03
C ARG A 57 16.52 13.57 7.17
N THR A 58 17.10 12.42 6.84
CA THR A 58 17.56 11.46 7.85
C THR A 58 19.02 11.72 8.23
N TYR A 59 19.82 12.20 7.28
CA TYR A 59 21.24 12.46 7.48
C TYR A 59 21.59 13.93 7.26
N GLU A 60 22.69 14.38 7.85
CA GLU A 60 23.26 15.70 7.59
C GLU A 60 23.93 15.72 6.20
N PRO A 61 23.66 16.75 5.39
CA PRO A 61 24.25 16.85 4.06
C PRO A 61 25.75 17.20 4.12
N GLY A 62 26.53 16.65 3.19
CA GLY A 62 27.96 16.99 3.01
C GLY A 62 28.89 16.30 3.98
N MET A 63 28.44 15.34 4.77
CA MET A 63 29.29 14.53 5.64
C MET A 63 29.81 13.29 4.90
N GLU A 64 31.08 12.91 5.12
CA GLU A 64 31.64 11.66 4.56
C GLU A 64 31.02 10.40 5.19
N THR A 65 30.51 10.53 6.42
CA THR A 65 29.85 9.44 7.15
C THR A 65 28.35 9.75 7.33
N LEU A 66 27.52 8.70 7.45
CA LEU A 66 26.08 8.82 7.65
C LEU A 66 25.75 9.31 9.07
N VAL A 67 25.84 10.63 9.29
CA VAL A 67 25.48 11.26 10.57
C VAL A 67 24.00 11.62 10.56
N LEU A 68 23.28 11.19 11.61
CA LEU A 68 21.85 11.49 11.73
C LEU A 68 21.60 12.99 11.91
N ALA A 69 20.61 13.50 11.19
CA ALA A 69 20.14 14.86 11.36
C ALA A 69 19.47 15.05 12.75
N PRO A 70 19.62 16.24 13.38
CA PRO A 70 19.14 16.46 14.75
C PRO A 70 17.61 16.38 14.89
N ASN A 71 16.86 16.52 13.79
CA ASN A 71 15.39 16.53 13.79
C ASN A 71 14.78 15.14 13.53
N VAL A 72 15.59 14.07 13.52
CA VAL A 72 15.10 12.71 13.27
C VAL A 72 14.28 12.21 14.46
N ILE A 73 13.08 11.77 14.19
CA ILE A 73 12.17 11.19 15.19
C ILE A 73 12.44 9.69 15.28
N ILE A 74 13.02 9.23 16.39
CA ILE A 74 13.25 7.81 16.64
C ILE A 74 11.98 7.24 17.31
N LEU A 75 11.43 6.16 16.71
CA LEU A 75 10.22 5.53 17.22
C LEU A 75 10.57 4.51 18.31
N PRO A 76 9.83 4.47 19.43
CA PRO A 76 9.84 3.32 20.34
C PRO A 76 9.22 2.07 19.67
N ALA A 77 9.66 0.88 20.09
CA ALA A 77 9.21 -0.39 19.51
C ALA A 77 7.68 -0.52 19.40
N ALA A 78 6.97 -0.19 20.48
CA ALA A 78 5.51 -0.32 20.50
C ALA A 78 4.82 0.57 19.45
N ILE A 79 5.31 1.81 19.27
CA ILE A 79 4.75 2.74 18.27
C ILE A 79 5.08 2.27 16.86
N PHE A 80 6.32 1.83 16.62
CA PHE A 80 6.74 1.27 15.33
C PHE A 80 5.87 0.07 14.94
N ILE A 81 5.72 -0.91 15.84
CA ILE A 81 4.92 -2.11 15.61
C ILE A 81 3.44 -1.74 15.40
N GLY A 82 2.92 -0.77 16.13
CA GLY A 82 1.56 -0.26 15.96
C GLY A 82 1.34 0.39 14.58
N ILE A 83 2.27 1.23 14.12
CA ILE A 83 2.25 1.83 12.78
C ILE A 83 2.30 0.73 11.71
N ALA A 84 3.17 -0.26 11.87
CA ALA A 84 3.28 -1.39 10.95
C ALA A 84 1.95 -2.18 10.86
N ALA A 85 1.32 -2.48 11.98
CA ALA A 85 0.04 -3.17 12.00
C ALA A 85 -1.06 -2.38 11.28
N LEU A 86 -1.14 -1.07 11.54
CA LEU A 86 -2.11 -0.18 10.89
C LEU A 86 -1.84 -0.05 9.39
N LEU A 87 -0.58 0.04 8.97
CA LEU A 87 -0.21 0.17 7.57
C LEU A 87 -0.53 -1.11 6.79
N VAL A 88 -0.18 -2.28 7.33
CA VAL A 88 -0.49 -3.58 6.70
C VAL A 88 -2.01 -3.78 6.61
N GLY A 89 -2.74 -3.61 7.71
CA GLY A 89 -4.19 -3.76 7.71
C GLY A 89 -4.89 -2.74 6.82
N GLY A 90 -4.45 -1.48 6.87
CA GLY A 90 -5.00 -0.40 6.06
C GLY A 90 -4.78 -0.59 4.58
N MET A 91 -3.54 -0.86 4.15
CA MET A 91 -3.19 -1.02 2.74
C MET A 91 -3.77 -2.30 2.15
N SER A 92 -3.77 -3.41 2.91
CA SER A 92 -4.43 -4.66 2.52
C SER A 92 -5.90 -4.43 2.18
N ASN A 93 -6.64 -3.75 3.05
CA ASN A 93 -8.04 -3.40 2.77
C ASN A 93 -8.18 -2.39 1.63
N ALA A 94 -7.27 -1.41 1.53
CA ALA A 94 -7.34 -0.39 0.49
C ALA A 94 -7.22 -1.00 -0.92
N VAL A 95 -6.30 -1.94 -1.11
CA VAL A 95 -6.16 -2.67 -2.38
C VAL A 95 -7.39 -3.53 -2.65
N ASN A 96 -7.93 -4.21 -1.62
CA ASN A 96 -9.13 -5.02 -1.76
C ASN A 96 -10.36 -4.18 -2.16
N PHE A 97 -10.55 -2.98 -1.60
CA PHE A 97 -11.63 -2.07 -2.00
C PHE A 97 -11.47 -1.53 -3.43
N THR A 98 -10.25 -1.53 -3.94
CA THR A 98 -9.94 -1.08 -5.31
C THR A 98 -10.20 -2.17 -6.35
N ASP A 99 -10.24 -3.44 -5.93
CA ASP A 99 -10.49 -4.60 -6.79
C ASP A 99 -11.98 -4.73 -7.17
N GLY A 100 -12.55 -3.66 -7.72
CA GLY A 100 -13.97 -3.57 -8.08
C GLY A 100 -14.23 -3.36 -9.58
N LEU A 101 -13.20 -3.11 -10.38
CA LEU A 101 -13.25 -2.99 -11.84
C LEU A 101 -12.10 -3.77 -12.47
N ASP A 102 -12.36 -4.34 -13.64
CA ASP A 102 -11.38 -5.12 -14.42
C ASP A 102 -10.11 -4.30 -14.71
N GLY A 103 -8.97 -4.83 -14.30
CA GLY A 103 -7.65 -4.21 -14.51
C GLY A 103 -7.29 -3.08 -13.54
N LEU A 104 -8.20 -2.60 -12.68
CA LEU A 104 -7.94 -1.45 -11.83
C LEU A 104 -6.88 -1.76 -10.76
N ALA A 105 -7.12 -2.75 -9.92
CA ALA A 105 -6.23 -3.11 -8.81
C ALA A 105 -4.86 -3.62 -9.30
N PRO A 106 -4.77 -4.57 -10.24
CA PRO A 106 -3.47 -5.08 -10.70
C PRO A 106 -2.65 -4.02 -11.43
N GLY A 107 -3.26 -3.14 -12.22
CA GLY A 107 -2.54 -2.07 -12.90
C GLY A 107 -1.98 -1.03 -11.94
N LEU A 108 -2.74 -0.60 -10.94
CA LEU A 108 -2.24 0.28 -9.89
C LEU A 108 -1.16 -0.39 -9.03
N MET A 109 -1.32 -1.69 -8.73
CA MET A 109 -0.32 -2.44 -7.96
C MET A 109 0.98 -2.61 -8.74
N MET A 110 0.92 -2.84 -10.06
CA MET A 110 2.10 -2.86 -10.92
C MET A 110 2.87 -1.54 -10.84
N ILE A 111 2.17 -0.39 -10.96
CA ILE A 111 2.76 0.95 -10.85
C ILE A 111 3.40 1.15 -9.47
N ALA A 112 2.68 0.80 -8.40
CA ALA A 112 3.16 0.92 -7.03
C ALA A 112 4.39 0.04 -6.78
N SER A 113 4.39 -1.20 -7.30
CA SER A 113 5.50 -2.15 -7.17
C SER A 113 6.76 -1.64 -7.85
N PHE A 114 6.67 -1.04 -9.05
CA PHE A 114 7.82 -0.38 -9.69
C PHE A 114 8.37 0.79 -8.85
N ALA A 115 7.49 1.60 -8.25
CA ALA A 115 7.92 2.70 -7.42
C ALA A 115 8.63 2.23 -6.15
N VAL A 116 8.09 1.23 -5.44
CA VAL A 116 8.74 0.70 -4.23
C VAL A 116 10.01 -0.10 -4.54
N MET A 117 10.13 -0.69 -5.74
CA MET A 117 11.38 -1.32 -6.21
C MET A 117 12.52 -0.29 -6.23
N VAL A 118 12.26 0.93 -6.72
CA VAL A 118 13.23 2.02 -6.68
C VAL A 118 13.57 2.41 -5.23
N LEU A 119 12.58 2.49 -4.34
CA LEU A 119 12.81 2.78 -2.92
C LEU A 119 13.68 1.71 -2.23
N CYS A 120 13.46 0.43 -2.54
CA CYS A 120 14.27 -0.67 -2.02
C CYS A 120 15.75 -0.53 -2.43
N TYR A 121 15.99 -0.22 -3.71
CA TYR A 121 17.34 -0.02 -4.23
C TYR A 121 18.05 1.15 -3.54
N ILE A 122 17.36 2.28 -3.39
CA ILE A 122 17.92 3.46 -2.74
C ILE A 122 18.22 3.18 -1.26
N ALA A 123 17.25 2.64 -0.51
CA ALA A 123 17.40 2.39 0.92
C ALA A 123 18.47 1.34 1.24
N GLY A 124 18.71 0.39 0.33
CA GLY A 124 19.71 -0.67 0.47
C GLY A 124 21.12 -0.30 0.02
N SER A 125 21.31 0.89 -0.56
CA SER A 125 22.63 1.41 -0.97
C SER A 125 23.07 2.53 -0.03
N PRO A 126 24.19 2.39 0.72
CA PRO A 126 24.67 3.44 1.62
C PRO A 126 24.97 4.74 0.88
N ASP A 127 25.54 4.68 -0.32
CA ASP A 127 25.90 5.85 -1.12
C ASP A 127 24.65 6.61 -1.60
N LEU A 128 23.64 5.88 -2.12
CA LEU A 128 22.40 6.49 -2.59
C LEU A 128 21.55 7.02 -1.42
N ALA A 129 21.47 6.26 -0.34
CA ALA A 129 20.73 6.67 0.86
C ALA A 129 21.35 7.92 1.47
N GLY A 130 22.69 7.99 1.55
CA GLY A 130 23.45 9.17 2.00
C GLY A 130 23.25 10.36 1.07
N TYR A 131 23.39 10.18 -0.24
CA TYR A 131 23.19 11.24 -1.23
C TYR A 131 21.78 11.82 -1.24
N LEU A 132 20.77 10.95 -1.05
CA LEU A 132 19.34 11.33 -1.04
C LEU A 132 18.81 11.62 0.37
N LEU A 133 19.68 11.56 1.39
CA LEU A 133 19.36 11.81 2.79
C LEU A 133 18.19 10.94 3.31
N MET A 134 18.13 9.70 2.83
CA MET A 134 17.16 8.67 3.21
C MET A 134 17.75 7.70 4.24
N PRO A 135 16.92 7.02 5.06
CA PRO A 135 17.43 5.97 5.93
C PRO A 135 18.11 4.86 5.11
N TYR A 136 19.35 4.56 5.48
CA TYR A 136 20.01 3.34 5.01
C TYR A 136 19.55 2.15 5.86
N VAL A 137 19.09 1.10 5.23
CA VAL A 137 18.68 -0.16 5.88
C VAL A 137 19.35 -1.32 5.14
N GLU A 138 20.31 -1.94 5.80
CA GLU A 138 21.08 -3.05 5.24
C GLU A 138 20.19 -4.19 4.76
N GLY A 139 20.52 -4.78 3.61
CA GLY A 139 19.81 -5.92 3.03
C GLY A 139 18.51 -5.56 2.30
N THR A 140 18.02 -4.33 2.38
CA THR A 140 16.74 -3.96 1.74
C THR A 140 16.82 -3.89 0.21
N ALA A 141 18.01 -3.81 -0.38
CA ALA A 141 18.20 -3.90 -1.84
C ALA A 141 17.63 -5.22 -2.40
N GLU A 142 17.71 -6.32 -1.65
CA GLU A 142 17.18 -7.63 -2.07
C GLU A 142 15.64 -7.61 -2.20
N LEU A 143 14.94 -6.75 -1.46
CA LEU A 143 13.50 -6.58 -1.60
C LEU A 143 13.10 -6.01 -2.98
N MET A 144 14.04 -5.43 -3.72
CA MET A 144 13.82 -5.03 -5.11
C MET A 144 13.38 -6.21 -5.97
N VAL A 145 13.93 -7.41 -5.72
CA VAL A 145 13.54 -8.64 -6.45
C VAL A 145 12.09 -9.00 -6.15
N VAL A 146 11.67 -8.90 -4.89
CA VAL A 146 10.28 -9.16 -4.47
C VAL A 146 9.32 -8.14 -5.09
N ALA A 147 9.66 -6.85 -5.04
CA ALA A 147 8.86 -5.80 -5.65
C ALA A 147 8.76 -5.96 -7.18
N GLY A 148 9.89 -6.31 -7.83
CA GLY A 148 9.93 -6.59 -9.26
C GLY A 148 9.11 -7.82 -9.65
N ALA A 149 9.18 -8.89 -8.86
CA ALA A 149 8.36 -10.10 -9.06
C ALA A 149 6.86 -9.78 -8.91
N SER A 150 6.50 -8.92 -7.94
CA SER A 150 5.12 -8.43 -7.79
C SER A 150 4.65 -7.64 -9.01
N ALA A 151 5.50 -6.71 -9.51
CA ALA A 151 5.18 -5.96 -10.72
C ALA A 151 4.98 -6.88 -11.92
N GLY A 152 5.87 -7.86 -12.10
CA GLY A 152 5.76 -8.85 -13.18
C GLY A 152 4.54 -9.76 -13.05
N ALA A 153 4.20 -10.21 -11.83
CA ALA A 153 3.02 -11.01 -11.58
C ALA A 153 1.73 -10.21 -11.87
N CYS A 154 1.67 -8.94 -11.43
CA CYS A 154 0.54 -8.06 -11.72
C CYS A 154 0.41 -7.79 -13.23
N LEU A 155 1.53 -7.58 -13.94
CA LEU A 155 1.54 -7.40 -15.39
C LEU A 155 1.02 -8.64 -16.13
N GLY A 156 1.52 -9.83 -15.74
CA GLY A 156 1.06 -11.10 -16.32
C GLY A 156 -0.42 -11.37 -16.00
N PHE A 157 -0.88 -11.08 -14.80
CA PHE A 157 -2.29 -11.21 -14.42
C PHE A 157 -3.16 -10.22 -15.19
N LEU A 158 -2.69 -8.97 -15.38
CA LEU A 158 -3.40 -7.92 -16.11
C LEU A 158 -3.71 -8.30 -17.55
N TRP A 159 -2.89 -9.14 -18.18
CA TRP A 159 -3.14 -9.67 -19.52
C TRP A 159 -4.50 -10.39 -19.62
N PHE A 160 -4.89 -11.07 -18.53
CA PHE A 160 -6.17 -11.80 -18.47
C PHE A 160 -7.26 -11.03 -17.72
N ASN A 161 -6.90 -10.04 -16.92
CA ASN A 161 -7.82 -9.25 -16.10
C ASN A 161 -8.16 -7.89 -16.71
N ALA A 162 -7.57 -7.50 -17.84
CA ALA A 162 -7.99 -6.30 -18.57
C ALA A 162 -9.42 -6.46 -19.11
N TYR A 163 -10.18 -5.35 -19.10
CA TYR A 163 -11.59 -5.35 -19.53
C TYR A 163 -11.78 -5.79 -21.00
N PRO A 164 -12.67 -6.73 -21.31
CA PRO A 164 -13.46 -7.57 -20.40
C PRO A 164 -12.62 -8.70 -19.78
N ALA A 165 -12.64 -8.82 -18.46
CA ALA A 165 -11.77 -9.74 -17.74
C ALA A 165 -12.13 -11.23 -17.99
N GLN A 166 -11.10 -12.04 -18.19
CA GLN A 166 -11.21 -13.50 -18.25
C GLN A 166 -10.96 -14.15 -16.89
N MET A 167 -10.27 -13.43 -15.98
CA MET A 167 -9.94 -13.86 -14.63
C MET A 167 -10.18 -12.72 -13.63
N ILE A 168 -10.68 -13.06 -12.44
CA ILE A 168 -10.94 -12.12 -11.35
C ILE A 168 -9.93 -12.39 -10.22
N MET A 169 -9.38 -11.33 -9.62
CA MET A 169 -8.35 -11.43 -8.57
C MET A 169 -8.92 -11.95 -7.24
N GLY A 170 -9.99 -11.35 -6.76
CA GLY A 170 -10.63 -11.66 -5.49
C GLY A 170 -9.76 -11.35 -4.26
N ASP A 171 -10.30 -11.69 -3.07
CA ASP A 171 -9.64 -11.42 -1.79
C ASP A 171 -8.28 -12.11 -1.66
N THR A 172 -8.11 -13.29 -2.27
CA THR A 172 -6.87 -14.08 -2.22
C THR A 172 -5.69 -13.38 -2.89
N GLY A 173 -5.96 -12.55 -3.89
CA GLY A 173 -4.92 -11.76 -4.58
C GLY A 173 -4.78 -10.36 -3.98
N SER A 174 -5.89 -9.64 -3.84
CA SER A 174 -5.88 -8.22 -3.48
C SER A 174 -5.39 -7.95 -2.05
N LEU A 175 -5.79 -8.79 -1.06
CA LEU A 175 -5.36 -8.60 0.33
C LEU A 175 -3.85 -8.80 0.52
N PRO A 176 -3.23 -9.91 0.03
CA PRO A 176 -1.78 -10.08 0.15
C PRO A 176 -0.97 -9.03 -0.60
N LEU A 177 -1.41 -8.58 -1.77
CA LEU A 177 -0.72 -7.54 -2.53
C LEU A 177 -0.63 -6.24 -1.74
N GLY A 178 -1.73 -5.81 -1.11
CA GLY A 178 -1.73 -4.63 -0.25
C GLY A 178 -0.86 -4.81 1.00
N GLY A 179 -0.92 -5.99 1.63
CA GLY A 179 -0.08 -6.33 2.77
C GLY A 179 1.41 -6.34 2.42
N MET A 180 1.78 -6.88 1.25
CA MET A 180 3.15 -6.89 0.74
C MET A 180 3.67 -5.47 0.46
N LEU A 181 2.89 -4.63 -0.21
CA LEU A 181 3.25 -3.23 -0.47
C LEU A 181 3.54 -2.48 0.84
N ALA A 182 2.69 -2.66 1.85
CA ALA A 182 2.88 -2.09 3.18
C ALA A 182 4.14 -2.64 3.86
N THR A 183 4.35 -3.96 3.80
CA THR A 183 5.52 -4.61 4.41
C THR A 183 6.82 -4.09 3.83
N ILE A 184 6.92 -3.96 2.50
CA ILE A 184 8.09 -3.35 1.86
C ILE A 184 8.30 -1.93 2.39
N GLY A 185 7.25 -1.10 2.44
CA GLY A 185 7.34 0.27 2.95
C GLY A 185 7.86 0.36 4.39
N ILE A 186 7.43 -0.56 5.26
CA ILE A 186 7.89 -0.66 6.66
C ILE A 186 9.37 -1.03 6.72
N VAL A 187 9.80 -2.03 5.95
CA VAL A 187 11.17 -2.52 5.99
C VAL A 187 12.15 -1.48 5.41
N VAL A 188 11.79 -0.79 4.32
CA VAL A 188 12.62 0.29 3.74
C VAL A 188 12.47 1.64 4.45
N ARG A 189 11.69 1.72 5.53
CA ARG A 189 11.44 2.94 6.34
C ARG A 189 10.83 4.09 5.52
N GLN A 190 10.00 3.78 4.56
CA GLN A 190 9.33 4.75 3.70
C GLN A 190 7.80 4.64 3.79
N GLU A 191 7.28 4.54 5.01
CA GLU A 191 5.85 4.33 5.29
C GLU A 191 4.99 5.42 4.64
N PHE A 192 5.39 6.68 4.76
CA PHE A 192 4.65 7.79 4.17
C PHE A 192 4.75 7.85 2.66
N LEU A 193 5.90 7.51 2.08
CA LEU A 193 6.02 7.45 0.61
C LEU A 193 5.15 6.34 0.04
N VAL A 194 5.04 5.19 0.71
CA VAL A 194 4.14 4.12 0.31
C VAL A 194 2.68 4.54 0.41
N LEU A 195 2.29 5.36 1.39
CA LEU A 195 0.94 5.94 1.44
C LEU A 195 0.67 6.87 0.25
N ILE A 196 1.67 7.64 -0.21
CA ILE A 196 1.54 8.50 -1.39
C ILE A 196 1.47 7.63 -2.66
N ILE A 197 2.38 6.66 -2.83
CA ILE A 197 2.41 5.72 -3.96
C ILE A 197 1.08 4.96 -4.06
N GLY A 198 0.59 4.46 -2.92
CA GLY A 198 -0.70 3.78 -2.80
C GLY A 198 -1.90 4.72 -2.66
N GLY A 199 -1.75 6.02 -2.95
CA GLY A 199 -2.76 7.03 -2.67
C GLY A 199 -4.10 6.78 -3.35
N VAL A 200 -4.12 6.19 -4.55
CA VAL A 200 -5.37 5.80 -5.22
C VAL A 200 -6.11 4.74 -4.41
N PHE A 201 -5.41 3.71 -3.89
CA PHE A 201 -6.01 2.70 -3.03
C PHE A 201 -6.61 3.33 -1.76
N LEU A 202 -5.89 4.29 -1.16
CA LEU A 202 -6.37 5.00 0.02
C LEU A 202 -7.58 5.90 -0.28
N ILE A 203 -7.66 6.50 -1.45
CA ILE A 203 -8.83 7.28 -1.89
C ILE A 203 -10.05 6.36 -2.05
N GLU A 204 -9.88 5.16 -2.60
CA GLU A 204 -10.94 4.16 -2.74
C GLU A 204 -11.48 3.72 -1.37
N LEU A 205 -10.60 3.30 -0.47
CA LEU A 205 -10.98 2.95 0.89
C LEU A 205 -11.59 4.15 1.63
N GLY A 206 -10.94 5.31 1.56
CA GLY A 206 -11.37 6.54 2.21
C GLY A 206 -12.75 7.00 1.76
N SER A 207 -13.04 6.92 0.45
CA SER A 207 -14.35 7.25 -0.10
C SER A 207 -15.46 6.37 0.49
N SER A 208 -15.17 5.08 0.69
CA SER A 208 -16.11 4.11 1.27
C SER A 208 -16.34 4.35 2.77
N VAL A 209 -15.26 4.66 3.51
CA VAL A 209 -15.36 4.99 4.94
C VAL A 209 -16.13 6.31 5.14
N LEU A 210 -15.79 7.33 4.34
CA LEU A 210 -16.41 8.64 4.39
C LEU A 210 -17.90 8.58 4.04
N GLN A 211 -18.26 7.85 2.98
CA GLN A 211 -19.65 7.63 2.58
C GLN A 211 -20.47 7.01 3.71
N ARG A 212 -19.94 5.94 4.33
CA ARG A 212 -20.65 5.25 5.43
C ARG A 212 -20.82 6.14 6.65
N ARG A 213 -19.80 6.92 7.02
CA ARG A 213 -19.86 7.87 8.13
C ARG A 213 -20.82 8.99 7.85
N TYR A 214 -20.73 9.61 6.68
CA TYR A 214 -21.62 10.70 6.28
C TYR A 214 -23.09 10.26 6.22
N PHE A 215 -23.36 9.09 5.65
CA PHE A 215 -24.70 8.51 5.58
C PHE A 215 -25.34 8.30 6.96
N LYS A 216 -24.54 7.79 7.92
CA LYS A 216 -25.00 7.62 9.31
C LYS A 216 -25.26 8.95 10.00
N LEU A 217 -24.36 9.92 9.88
CA LEU A 217 -24.46 11.24 10.53
C LEU A 217 -25.60 12.07 9.96
N THR A 218 -25.86 11.98 8.67
CA THR A 218 -26.90 12.78 7.98
C THR A 218 -28.24 12.06 7.83
N LYS A 219 -28.41 10.90 8.51
CA LYS A 219 -29.63 10.10 8.50
C LYS A 219 -30.10 9.75 7.08
N GLY A 220 -29.17 9.34 6.21
CA GLY A 220 -29.50 8.80 4.88
C GLY A 220 -29.04 9.62 3.67
N LYS A 221 -28.40 10.79 3.85
CA LYS A 221 -27.85 11.53 2.71
C LYS A 221 -26.56 10.88 2.21
N ARG A 222 -26.36 10.86 0.90
CA ARG A 222 -25.18 10.32 0.24
C ARG A 222 -24.24 11.45 -0.17
N LEU A 223 -22.94 11.30 0.10
CA LEU A 223 -21.88 12.21 -0.36
C LEU A 223 -21.54 11.91 -1.82
N PHE A 224 -21.30 10.64 -2.11
CA PHE A 224 -21.06 10.13 -3.47
C PHE A 224 -22.29 9.39 -3.98
N LYS A 225 -22.51 9.32 -5.29
CA LYS A 225 -23.58 8.53 -5.90
C LYS A 225 -23.49 7.05 -5.49
N CYS A 226 -22.25 6.54 -5.47
CA CYS A 226 -21.89 5.21 -4.96
C CYS A 226 -20.46 5.27 -4.38
N ALA A 227 -20.09 4.32 -3.54
CA ALA A 227 -18.75 4.12 -3.02
C ALA A 227 -18.39 2.62 -3.10
N PRO A 228 -17.15 2.28 -3.40
CA PRO A 228 -15.95 3.11 -3.59
C PRO A 228 -16.06 4.11 -4.76
N ILE A 229 -15.09 5.07 -4.86
CA ILE A 229 -15.23 6.23 -5.75
C ILE A 229 -15.23 5.87 -7.24
N HIS A 230 -14.63 4.75 -7.65
CA HIS A 230 -14.70 4.26 -9.03
C HIS A 230 -16.16 4.04 -9.47
N HIS A 231 -17.03 3.50 -8.61
CA HIS A 231 -18.46 3.36 -8.89
C HIS A 231 -19.16 4.72 -9.03
N HIS A 232 -18.73 5.75 -8.28
CA HIS A 232 -19.28 7.09 -8.44
C HIS A 232 -19.11 7.61 -9.87
N TYR A 233 -17.93 7.40 -10.48
CA TYR A 233 -17.67 7.80 -11.86
C TYR A 233 -18.41 6.94 -12.88
N HIS A 234 -18.55 5.64 -12.60
CA HIS A 234 -19.37 4.75 -13.41
C HIS A 234 -20.84 5.25 -13.46
N TYR A 235 -21.42 5.60 -12.30
CA TYR A 235 -22.77 6.21 -12.21
C TYR A 235 -22.85 7.64 -12.79
N LYS A 236 -21.72 8.26 -13.13
CA LYS A 236 -21.67 9.49 -13.92
C LYS A 236 -21.62 9.26 -15.43
N GLY A 237 -21.58 8.00 -15.86
CA GLY A 237 -21.57 7.63 -17.28
C GLY A 237 -20.18 7.44 -17.90
N TRP A 238 -19.10 7.34 -17.07
CA TRP A 238 -17.80 6.97 -17.59
C TRP A 238 -17.75 5.47 -17.86
N SER A 239 -17.11 5.06 -18.97
CA SER A 239 -16.86 3.64 -19.23
C SER A 239 -15.81 3.09 -18.26
N GLU A 240 -15.84 1.78 -18.02
CA GLU A 240 -14.88 1.11 -17.12
C GLU A 240 -13.44 1.37 -17.56
N SER A 241 -13.13 1.20 -18.84
CA SER A 241 -11.81 1.48 -19.39
C SER A 241 -11.35 2.93 -19.17
N GLN A 242 -12.26 3.90 -19.26
CA GLN A 242 -11.92 5.31 -18.98
C GLN A 242 -11.59 5.52 -17.51
N ILE A 243 -12.32 4.87 -16.60
CA ILE A 243 -12.07 4.96 -15.16
C ILE A 243 -10.70 4.36 -14.86
N VAL A 244 -10.46 3.12 -15.31
CA VAL A 244 -9.23 2.39 -15.06
C VAL A 244 -8.00 3.15 -15.55
N VAL A 245 -7.98 3.61 -16.81
CA VAL A 245 -6.85 4.36 -17.37
C VAL A 245 -6.61 5.66 -16.61
N ARG A 246 -7.66 6.42 -16.28
CA ARG A 246 -7.51 7.68 -15.54
C ARG A 246 -6.97 7.45 -14.13
N PHE A 247 -7.39 6.38 -13.45
CA PHE A 247 -6.88 6.03 -12.14
C PHE A 247 -5.41 5.57 -12.22
N TRP A 248 -5.01 4.84 -13.27
CA TRP A 248 -3.60 4.53 -13.52
C TRP A 248 -2.76 5.80 -13.71
N VAL A 249 -3.26 6.77 -14.51
CA VAL A 249 -2.58 8.05 -14.68
C VAL A 249 -2.38 8.76 -13.34
N VAL A 250 -3.41 8.80 -12.49
CA VAL A 250 -3.27 9.36 -11.14
C VAL A 250 -2.27 8.55 -10.31
N GLY A 251 -2.29 7.22 -10.39
CA GLY A 251 -1.32 6.34 -9.73
C GLY A 251 0.12 6.64 -10.14
N VAL A 252 0.38 6.82 -11.44
CA VAL A 252 1.70 7.21 -11.96
C VAL A 252 2.12 8.57 -11.44
N ILE A 253 1.23 9.56 -11.45
CA ILE A 253 1.52 10.91 -10.92
C ILE A 253 1.90 10.83 -9.45
N LEU A 254 1.16 10.09 -8.61
CA LEU A 254 1.44 9.94 -7.20
C LEU A 254 2.78 9.20 -6.96
N ALA A 255 3.06 8.15 -7.72
CA ALA A 255 4.34 7.44 -7.67
C ALA A 255 5.52 8.35 -8.03
N MET A 256 5.38 9.16 -9.09
CA MET A 256 6.39 10.14 -9.48
C MET A 256 6.57 11.22 -8.41
N LEU A 257 5.49 11.76 -7.85
CA LEU A 257 5.56 12.74 -6.76
C LEU A 257 6.28 12.18 -5.53
N ALA A 258 6.02 10.92 -5.17
CA ALA A 258 6.72 10.25 -4.07
C ALA A 258 8.21 10.16 -4.34
N ILE A 259 8.63 9.72 -5.53
CA ILE A 259 10.05 9.60 -5.90
C ILE A 259 10.72 10.99 -5.98
N VAL A 260 10.07 11.98 -6.61
CA VAL A 260 10.62 13.34 -6.72
C VAL A 260 10.77 13.98 -5.35
N SER A 261 9.84 13.75 -4.42
CA SER A 261 9.91 14.31 -3.05
C SER A 261 11.17 13.90 -2.29
N ILE A 262 11.80 12.78 -2.66
CA ILE A 262 13.05 12.32 -2.06
C ILE A 262 14.18 13.32 -2.36
N LYS A 263 14.26 13.82 -3.59
CA LYS A 263 15.31 14.78 -3.99
C LYS A 263 15.08 16.20 -3.42
N MET A 264 13.89 16.49 -2.94
CA MET A 264 13.54 17.80 -2.38
C MET A 264 13.88 17.94 -0.88
N ARG A 265 14.53 16.92 -0.31
CA ARG A 265 14.98 16.88 1.10
C ARG A 265 16.18 17.76 1.40
#